data_fa890da56144eff4430d82be17455028
#
_entry.id   fa890da56144eff4430d82be17455028
#
_cell.length_a   1.000
_cell.length_b   1.000
_cell.length_c   1.000
_cell.angle_alpha   90.00
_cell.angle_beta   90.00
_cell.angle_gamma   90.00
#
_symmetry.space_group_name_H-M   'P 1'
#
loop_
_entity.id
_entity.type
_entity.pdbx_description
1 polymer ?
#
loop_
_entity_poly.entity_id
_entity_poly.type
_entity_poly.pdbx_seq_one_letter_code
_entity_poly.pdbx_strand_id
1 'polypeptide(L)'
;KIHPEWCISFQKDKSEISSVIKKKITDFGYDLNSYEILINYTIDRNLYHYLSKKHSIDSLHIIFNNYNFVLYNIKLVPKEYLKNIIFKDNGEVYISTSKGIIYQLIVSSKGEIIKFEQKLPDDYEMKTLDSNYAYQLCRKFLFEEYTDYNFKIYDTKSFSSPNKKSMVFYAKGFDSLKNERIIQIEIANNKIIDINLKYGFEFLPDYKLEEKKEDNFNIIATIVTIILVAILLILMIQRLKRDEINLKFGVILGGILAFLYTFSTAYIIWNQNTSTFGIGMLIFIFLILFIIFFALFFILFSGIDSIARYYWQEKFHSFDALKRGYFFVKKVRSSIFNGFYISGIFILLNTLFDYFIKHYFGIGSINIDSNDFAQSINVISTNLSYLSILSFILVTSITYSFAGPLFLTSLVKMKIKNNLFVILFSSLLYSLTFLPIKGETYDINIHLAGNLLFSFFVIIFFYKYDVLTLIFGFFFQQIVTDIYKFNNLRLENTDIILIICSGILILFVIIYIISLILNKDIDYEELSPAIVKRISERERIEKEIEAARHIQQSFLPAKIPTKKEIDIYSVCLPAYEVGGDYYDYFDLGEDKLAIVVGDVSGKGIKAAFYMTLIKGILKTQSQTN
;
A
#
# COMPACT_ATOMS: atom_id res chain seq x y z
N LYS A 1 -1.50 7.85 23.15
CA LYS A 1 -1.50 9.32 23.24
C LYS A 1 -0.80 10.01 22.06
N ILE A 2 0.01 9.30 21.29
CA ILE A 2 0.74 9.85 20.14
C ILE A 2 -0.16 9.86 18.90
N HIS A 3 -1.00 8.86 18.77
CA HIS A 3 -1.99 8.75 17.69
C HIS A 3 -3.41 8.92 18.26
N PRO A 4 -4.00 10.10 18.17
CA PRO A 4 -5.33 10.40 18.73
C PRO A 4 -6.45 9.55 18.14
N GLU A 5 -6.35 9.13 16.87
CA GLU A 5 -7.31 8.23 16.23
C GLU A 5 -7.43 6.88 16.96
N TRP A 6 -6.41 6.47 17.70
CA TRP A 6 -6.43 5.25 18.50
C TRP A 6 -7.14 5.43 19.85
N CYS A 7 -7.51 6.66 20.19
CA CYS A 7 -8.28 6.98 21.39
C CYS A 7 -9.79 7.05 21.12
N ILE A 8 -10.24 6.78 19.89
CA ILE A 8 -11.66 6.78 19.53
C ILE A 8 -12.32 5.56 20.15
N SER A 9 -13.30 5.78 21.02
CA SER A 9 -14.11 4.72 21.59
C SER A 9 -15.53 4.79 21.02
N PHE A 10 -16.02 3.69 20.47
CA PHE A 10 -17.43 3.55 20.10
C PHE A 10 -18.21 3.17 21.36
N GLN A 11 -19.24 3.96 21.68
CA GLN A 11 -20.08 3.67 22.86
C GLN A 11 -21.12 2.60 22.57
N LYS A 12 -21.54 2.45 21.31
CA LYS A 12 -22.52 1.46 20.85
C LYS A 12 -22.03 0.78 19.59
N ASP A 13 -22.31 -0.48 19.41
CA ASP A 13 -22.03 -1.21 18.19
C ASP A 13 -23.12 -1.00 17.11
N LYS A 14 -22.94 -1.58 15.92
CA LYS A 14 -23.92 -1.48 14.83
C LYS A 14 -25.27 -2.10 15.18
N SER A 15 -25.30 -3.17 15.95
CA SER A 15 -26.53 -3.88 16.33
C SER A 15 -27.33 -3.07 17.34
N GLU A 16 -26.65 -2.47 18.32
CA GLU A 16 -27.24 -1.56 19.29
C GLU A 16 -27.78 -0.30 18.62
N ILE A 17 -26.99 0.31 17.71
CA ILE A 17 -27.43 1.48 16.92
C ILE A 17 -28.65 1.11 16.06
N SER A 18 -28.64 -0.05 15.40
CA SER A 18 -29.78 -0.51 14.61
C SER A 18 -31.05 -0.58 15.45
N SER A 19 -30.96 -1.12 16.67
CA SER A 19 -32.12 -1.23 17.58
C SER A 19 -32.62 0.14 18.04
N VAL A 20 -31.72 1.05 18.40
CA VAL A 20 -32.05 2.43 18.78
C VAL A 20 -32.75 3.18 17.65
N ILE A 21 -32.20 3.07 16.43
CA ILE A 21 -32.77 3.77 15.27
C ILE A 21 -34.13 3.19 14.87
N LYS A 22 -34.30 1.87 14.90
CA LYS A 22 -35.62 1.27 14.66
C LYS A 22 -36.68 1.87 15.56
N LYS A 23 -36.38 1.97 16.85
CA LYS A 23 -37.30 2.57 17.82
C LYS A 23 -37.58 4.03 17.47
N LYS A 24 -36.55 4.86 17.30
CA LYS A 24 -36.69 6.31 17.04
C LYS A 24 -37.51 6.61 15.78
N ILE A 25 -37.25 5.90 14.69
CA ILE A 25 -37.93 6.11 13.41
C ILE A 25 -39.40 5.66 13.50
N THR A 26 -39.66 4.59 14.25
CA THR A 26 -41.05 4.18 14.53
C THR A 26 -41.77 5.24 15.36
N ASP A 27 -41.11 5.87 16.34
CA ASP A 27 -41.65 6.98 17.13
C ASP A 27 -41.94 8.23 16.26
N PHE A 28 -41.23 8.42 15.13
CA PHE A 28 -41.52 9.44 14.12
C PHE A 28 -42.74 9.12 13.25
N GLY A 29 -43.35 7.94 13.47
CA GLY A 29 -44.54 7.51 12.74
C GLY A 29 -44.25 6.82 11.41
N TYR A 30 -43.06 6.26 11.23
CA TYR A 30 -42.68 5.50 10.04
C TYR A 30 -42.66 3.98 10.31
N ASP A 31 -43.28 3.19 9.42
CA ASP A 31 -43.21 1.72 9.48
C ASP A 31 -41.95 1.21 8.77
N LEU A 32 -41.12 0.51 9.52
CA LEU A 32 -39.82 -0.03 9.04
C LEU A 32 -39.87 -1.52 8.68
N ASN A 33 -40.99 -2.20 8.75
CA ASN A 33 -41.07 -3.65 8.51
C ASN A 33 -40.68 -4.05 7.08
N SER A 34 -40.89 -3.14 6.13
CA SER A 34 -40.60 -3.32 4.71
C SER A 34 -39.19 -2.80 4.30
N TYR A 35 -38.40 -2.29 5.26
CA TYR A 35 -37.10 -1.68 5.00
C TYR A 35 -35.94 -2.57 5.43
N GLU A 36 -34.84 -2.49 4.69
CA GLU A 36 -33.52 -2.98 5.09
C GLU A 36 -32.69 -1.83 5.65
N ILE A 37 -31.91 -2.09 6.70
CA ILE A 37 -31.09 -1.10 7.37
C ILE A 37 -29.63 -1.34 6.99
N LEU A 38 -29.02 -0.38 6.30
CA LEU A 38 -27.61 -0.40 5.93
C LEU A 38 -26.86 0.58 6.82
N ILE A 39 -25.86 0.11 7.57
CA ILE A 39 -25.08 0.92 8.52
C ILE A 39 -23.62 0.90 8.14
N ASN A 40 -23.07 2.10 7.85
CA ASN A 40 -21.66 2.32 7.60
C ASN A 40 -21.11 3.38 8.55
N TYR A 41 -19.83 3.26 8.90
CA TYR A 41 -19.14 4.32 9.62
C TYR A 41 -18.76 5.45 8.66
N THR A 42 -18.83 6.68 9.15
CA THR A 42 -18.34 7.87 8.45
C THR A 42 -17.68 8.84 9.44
N ILE A 43 -16.91 9.77 8.94
CA ILE A 43 -16.18 10.75 9.76
C ILE A 43 -16.55 12.14 9.30
N ASP A 44 -16.83 13.02 10.26
CA ASP A 44 -16.94 14.44 9.98
C ASP A 44 -15.55 15.07 9.89
N ARG A 45 -15.04 15.15 8.65
CA ARG A 45 -13.71 15.67 8.34
C ARG A 45 -13.57 17.15 8.66
N ASN A 46 -14.61 17.92 8.38
CA ASN A 46 -14.58 19.36 8.61
C ASN A 46 -14.45 19.65 10.10
N LEU A 47 -15.25 18.97 10.91
CA LEU A 47 -15.19 19.05 12.37
C LEU A 47 -13.80 18.67 12.89
N TYR A 48 -13.27 17.56 12.39
CA TYR A 48 -11.94 17.09 12.75
C TYR A 48 -10.86 18.15 12.44
N HIS A 49 -10.81 18.67 11.22
CA HIS A 49 -9.82 19.70 10.82
C HIS A 49 -9.96 20.99 11.62
N TYR A 50 -11.18 21.43 11.83
CA TYR A 50 -11.42 22.61 12.62
C TYR A 50 -10.91 22.48 14.05
N LEU A 51 -11.21 21.35 14.70
CA LEU A 51 -10.77 21.08 16.07
C LEU A 51 -9.26 20.88 16.16
N SER A 52 -8.64 20.20 15.20
CA SER A 52 -7.20 19.99 15.17
C SER A 52 -6.39 21.26 14.99
N LYS A 53 -6.95 22.28 14.31
CA LYS A 53 -6.34 23.61 14.17
C LYS A 53 -6.45 24.45 15.45
N LYS A 54 -7.51 24.28 16.24
CA LYS A 54 -7.78 25.12 17.41
C LYS A 54 -7.23 24.59 18.74
N HIS A 55 -7.00 23.30 18.82
CA HIS A 55 -6.62 22.65 20.08
C HIS A 55 -5.26 22.02 19.99
N SER A 56 -4.50 22.08 21.09
CA SER A 56 -3.24 21.34 21.19
C SER A 56 -3.51 19.84 21.14
N ILE A 57 -2.60 19.10 20.55
CA ILE A 57 -2.74 17.65 20.36
C ILE A 57 -2.90 16.91 21.71
N ASP A 58 -2.35 17.41 22.79
CA ASP A 58 -2.50 16.79 24.11
C ASP A 58 -3.93 16.83 24.63
N SER A 59 -4.74 17.77 24.16
CA SER A 59 -6.18 17.86 24.45
C SER A 59 -7.06 17.12 23.44
N LEU A 60 -6.55 16.75 22.27
CA LEU A 60 -7.35 16.13 21.21
C LEU A 60 -8.00 14.80 21.65
N HIS A 61 -7.34 13.97 22.48
CA HIS A 61 -7.93 12.74 23.00
C HIS A 61 -9.17 12.99 23.88
N ILE A 62 -9.20 14.12 24.61
CA ILE A 62 -10.35 14.54 25.41
C ILE A 62 -11.44 15.04 24.47
N ILE A 63 -11.05 15.79 23.43
CA ILE A 63 -11.94 16.33 22.43
C ILE A 63 -12.61 15.23 21.64
N PHE A 64 -11.87 14.22 21.19
CA PHE A 64 -12.41 13.10 20.42
C PHE A 64 -13.48 12.29 21.17
N ASN A 65 -13.40 12.23 22.49
CA ASN A 65 -14.45 11.60 23.29
C ASN A 65 -15.67 12.52 23.52
N ASN A 66 -15.50 13.82 23.34
CA ASN A 66 -16.54 14.81 23.62
C ASN A 66 -17.26 15.32 22.37
N TYR A 67 -16.61 15.29 21.20
CA TYR A 67 -17.21 15.70 19.93
C TYR A 67 -17.55 14.48 19.07
N ASN A 68 -18.71 14.52 18.43
CA ASN A 68 -19.25 13.44 17.61
C ASN A 68 -18.70 13.52 16.17
N PHE A 69 -17.40 13.31 15.96
CA PHE A 69 -16.83 13.34 14.60
C PHE A 69 -16.81 11.94 13.94
N VAL A 70 -16.89 10.84 14.70
CA VAL A 70 -17.16 9.49 14.17
C VAL A 70 -18.65 9.23 14.25
N LEU A 71 -19.24 8.95 13.11
CA LEU A 71 -20.67 8.90 12.90
C LEU A 71 -21.08 7.59 12.24
N TYR A 72 -22.32 7.18 12.45
CA TYR A 72 -22.97 6.11 11.70
C TYR A 72 -23.77 6.72 10.55
N ASN A 73 -23.45 6.37 9.33
CA ASN A 73 -24.26 6.67 8.15
C ASN A 73 -25.23 5.50 7.93
N ILE A 74 -26.50 5.75 8.15
CA ILE A 74 -27.55 4.76 8.12
C ILE A 74 -28.49 5.07 6.97
N LYS A 75 -28.77 4.05 6.16
CA LYS A 75 -29.72 4.15 5.06
C LYS A 75 -30.79 3.09 5.23
N LEU A 76 -32.03 3.53 5.18
CA LEU A 76 -33.20 2.67 5.21
C LEU A 76 -33.76 2.57 3.78
N VAL A 77 -33.69 1.41 3.22
CA VAL A 77 -34.06 1.14 1.83
C VAL A 77 -35.17 0.12 1.78
N PRO A 78 -36.26 0.34 1.03
CA PRO A 78 -37.30 -0.66 0.89
C PRO A 78 -36.72 -1.96 0.30
N LYS A 79 -37.07 -3.11 0.90
CA LYS A 79 -36.55 -4.43 0.50
C LYS A 79 -36.76 -4.75 -0.98
N GLU A 80 -37.83 -4.26 -1.58
CA GLU A 80 -38.14 -4.43 -3.01
C GLU A 80 -37.13 -3.74 -3.97
N TYR A 81 -36.44 -2.69 -3.49
CA TYR A 81 -35.49 -1.92 -4.28
C TYR A 81 -34.03 -2.32 -4.05
N LEU A 82 -33.74 -3.26 -3.18
CA LEU A 82 -32.37 -3.70 -2.88
C LEU A 82 -31.59 -4.16 -4.13
N LYS A 83 -32.28 -4.69 -5.14
CA LYS A 83 -31.67 -5.15 -6.39
C LYS A 83 -31.27 -4.02 -7.36
N ASN A 84 -31.79 -2.81 -7.15
CA ASN A 84 -31.65 -1.67 -8.07
C ASN A 84 -30.80 -0.52 -7.47
N ILE A 85 -30.11 -0.79 -6.40
CA ILE A 85 -29.29 0.21 -5.71
C ILE A 85 -27.91 0.30 -6.36
N ILE A 86 -27.50 1.52 -6.71
CA ILE A 86 -26.14 1.83 -7.16
C ILE A 86 -25.49 2.68 -6.06
N PHE A 87 -24.38 2.21 -5.51
CA PHE A 87 -23.56 2.98 -4.57
C PHE A 87 -22.52 3.77 -5.35
N LYS A 88 -22.42 5.08 -5.06
CA LYS A 88 -21.31 5.90 -5.54
C LYS A 88 -20.12 5.80 -4.59
N ASP A 89 -18.92 6.13 -5.08
CA ASP A 89 -17.65 6.09 -4.34
C ASP A 89 -17.66 6.91 -3.04
N ASN A 90 -18.51 7.94 -2.95
CA ASN A 90 -18.71 8.75 -1.75
C ASN A 90 -19.71 8.17 -0.74
N GLY A 91 -20.18 6.94 -0.94
CA GLY A 91 -21.18 6.29 -0.09
C GLY A 91 -22.61 6.75 -0.32
N GLU A 92 -22.89 7.61 -1.32
CA GLU A 92 -24.24 7.97 -1.72
C GLU A 92 -24.93 6.81 -2.42
N VAL A 93 -26.15 6.52 -1.98
CA VAL A 93 -27.02 5.52 -2.61
C VAL A 93 -27.79 6.20 -3.73
N TYR A 94 -27.61 5.71 -4.94
CA TYR A 94 -28.45 6.06 -6.07
C TYR A 94 -29.43 4.92 -6.34
N ILE A 95 -30.73 5.22 -6.34
CA ILE A 95 -31.76 4.28 -6.79
C ILE A 95 -32.14 4.70 -8.20
N SER A 96 -32.01 3.80 -9.15
CA SER A 96 -32.33 4.06 -10.55
C SER A 96 -33.84 4.12 -10.83
N THR A 97 -34.68 4.00 -9.79
CA THR A 97 -36.13 4.01 -9.92
C THR A 97 -36.76 5.09 -9.04
N SER A 98 -37.58 5.93 -9.63
CA SER A 98 -38.25 7.10 -9.08
C SER A 98 -39.38 6.80 -8.07
N LYS A 99 -39.54 5.58 -7.55
CA LYS A 99 -40.79 5.19 -6.86
C LYS A 99 -40.64 4.85 -5.37
N GLY A 100 -39.45 4.85 -4.77
CA GLY A 100 -39.27 4.46 -3.37
C GLY A 100 -38.85 5.60 -2.46
N ILE A 101 -39.37 5.63 -1.23
CA ILE A 101 -38.93 6.57 -0.18
C ILE A 101 -37.68 5.99 0.48
N ILE A 102 -36.60 6.74 0.53
CA ILE A 102 -35.38 6.37 1.22
C ILE A 102 -35.18 7.31 2.40
N TYR A 103 -34.79 6.73 3.53
CA TYR A 103 -34.38 7.52 4.68
C TYR A 103 -32.87 7.43 4.83
N GLN A 104 -32.24 8.58 4.98
CA GLN A 104 -30.81 8.68 5.29
C GLN A 104 -30.64 9.33 6.66
N LEU A 105 -29.87 8.68 7.52
CA LEU A 105 -29.56 9.19 8.84
C LEU A 105 -28.06 9.23 9.04
N ILE A 106 -27.62 10.27 9.75
CA ILE A 106 -26.29 10.34 10.35
C ILE A 106 -26.49 10.39 11.86
N VAL A 107 -25.88 9.46 12.55
CA VAL A 107 -26.09 9.24 13.99
C VAL A 107 -24.76 9.24 14.70
N SER A 108 -24.68 9.87 15.86
CA SER A 108 -23.47 9.87 16.70
C SER A 108 -23.19 8.51 17.32
N SER A 109 -21.97 8.31 17.83
CA SER A 109 -21.60 7.12 18.60
C SER A 109 -22.45 6.92 19.87
N LYS A 110 -23.14 7.96 20.34
CA LYS A 110 -24.07 7.92 21.47
C LYS A 110 -25.50 7.54 21.06
N GLY A 111 -25.79 7.53 19.77
CA GLY A 111 -27.12 7.28 19.24
C GLY A 111 -27.97 8.54 19.03
N GLU A 112 -27.37 9.75 19.06
CA GLU A 112 -28.06 10.99 18.74
C GLU A 112 -28.18 11.16 17.23
N ILE A 113 -29.33 11.65 16.75
CA ILE A 113 -29.54 11.93 15.33
C ILE A 113 -28.89 13.28 14.99
N ILE A 114 -27.83 13.25 14.19
CA ILE A 114 -27.14 14.44 13.67
C ILE A 114 -27.83 14.93 12.41
N LYS A 115 -28.18 14.02 11.52
CA LYS A 115 -28.91 14.32 10.28
C LYS A 115 -29.96 13.25 10.05
N PHE A 116 -31.15 13.67 9.63
CA PHE A 116 -32.20 12.81 9.09
C PHE A 116 -32.72 13.46 7.82
N GLU A 117 -32.82 12.73 6.76
CA GLU A 117 -33.32 13.21 5.47
C GLU A 117 -34.20 12.14 4.84
N GLN A 118 -35.41 12.54 4.47
CA GLN A 118 -36.31 11.71 3.68
C GLN A 118 -36.19 12.09 2.20
N LYS A 119 -35.63 11.20 1.39
CA LYS A 119 -35.61 11.36 -0.07
C LYS A 119 -36.89 10.82 -0.66
N LEU A 120 -37.65 11.72 -1.27
CA LEU A 120 -38.95 11.43 -1.84
C LEU A 120 -38.85 11.32 -3.36
N PRO A 121 -39.71 10.51 -4.01
CA PRO A 121 -39.93 10.59 -5.47
C PRO A 121 -40.38 11.98 -5.91
N ASP A 122 -40.05 12.38 -7.14
CA ASP A 122 -40.36 13.71 -7.68
C ASP A 122 -41.87 14.01 -7.79
N ASP A 123 -42.69 12.96 -7.87
CA ASP A 123 -44.16 13.01 -7.98
C ASP A 123 -44.88 12.88 -6.60
N TYR A 124 -44.12 12.81 -5.49
CA TYR A 124 -44.69 12.63 -4.18
C TYR A 124 -45.30 13.90 -3.62
N GLU A 125 -46.59 13.88 -3.28
CA GLU A 125 -47.33 15.03 -2.76
C GLU A 125 -47.34 15.11 -1.23
N MET A 126 -46.97 16.25 -0.66
CA MET A 126 -47.02 16.58 0.76
C MET A 126 -47.82 17.87 0.97
N LYS A 127 -49.15 17.78 0.85
CA LYS A 127 -50.02 18.95 0.85
C LYS A 127 -50.66 19.28 2.21
N THR A 128 -50.67 18.33 3.15
CA THR A 128 -51.27 18.54 4.46
C THR A 128 -50.25 19.07 5.46
N LEU A 129 -50.58 20.18 6.11
CA LEU A 129 -49.76 20.75 7.18
C LEU A 129 -50.66 21.53 8.15
N ASP A 130 -50.68 21.06 9.40
CA ASP A 130 -51.26 21.82 10.52
C ASP A 130 -50.12 22.50 11.28
N SER A 131 -50.10 23.83 11.23
CA SER A 131 -49.02 24.61 11.82
C SER A 131 -48.92 24.48 13.33
N ASN A 132 -50.04 24.33 14.03
CA ASN A 132 -50.06 24.15 15.48
C ASN A 132 -49.55 22.75 15.86
N TYR A 133 -49.99 21.75 15.15
CA TYR A 133 -49.48 20.40 15.34
C TYR A 133 -48.00 20.27 15.04
N ALA A 134 -47.52 20.88 13.95
CA ALA A 134 -46.11 20.91 13.58
C ALA A 134 -45.24 21.58 14.67
N TYR A 135 -45.70 22.71 15.24
CA TYR A 135 -44.99 23.35 16.35
C TYR A 135 -44.94 22.46 17.61
N GLN A 136 -46.05 21.84 17.98
CA GLN A 136 -46.08 20.93 19.12
C GLN A 136 -45.18 19.68 18.90
N LEU A 137 -45.21 19.11 17.71
CA LEU A 137 -44.38 17.97 17.32
C LEU A 137 -42.89 18.34 17.41
N CYS A 138 -42.49 19.49 16.85
CA CYS A 138 -41.10 19.98 16.93
C CYS A 138 -40.68 20.17 18.39
N ARG A 139 -41.50 20.81 19.22
CA ARG A 139 -41.18 21.04 20.64
C ARG A 139 -41.08 19.75 21.44
N LYS A 140 -41.99 18.81 21.22
CA LYS A 140 -41.96 17.48 21.84
C LYS A 140 -40.68 16.73 21.44
N PHE A 141 -40.36 16.72 20.17
CA PHE A 141 -39.16 16.08 19.63
C PHE A 141 -37.88 16.65 20.24
N LEU A 142 -37.72 17.98 20.28
CA LEU A 142 -36.56 18.64 20.88
C LEU A 142 -36.41 18.28 22.38
N PHE A 143 -37.51 18.19 23.09
CA PHE A 143 -37.53 17.87 24.51
C PHE A 143 -37.20 16.39 24.78
N GLU A 144 -37.68 15.46 23.95
CA GLU A 144 -37.48 14.01 24.16
C GLU A 144 -36.11 13.52 23.63
N GLU A 145 -35.66 14.03 22.50
CA GLU A 145 -34.43 13.56 21.82
C GLU A 145 -33.16 14.27 22.26
N TYR A 146 -33.25 15.55 22.63
CA TYR A 146 -32.10 16.41 22.91
C TYR A 146 -32.21 17.05 24.30
N THR A 147 -32.47 16.27 25.31
CA THR A 147 -32.63 16.71 26.71
C THR A 147 -31.45 17.52 27.23
N ASP A 148 -30.25 17.15 26.80
CA ASP A 148 -29.00 17.74 27.30
C ASP A 148 -28.68 19.13 26.71
N TYR A 149 -29.41 19.57 25.70
CA TYR A 149 -29.06 20.79 24.95
C TYR A 149 -29.91 22.02 25.29
N ASN A 150 -31.05 21.87 25.95
CA ASN A 150 -31.97 22.97 26.28
C ASN A 150 -32.35 23.84 25.06
N PHE A 151 -32.72 23.22 23.94
CA PHE A 151 -33.04 23.92 22.71
C PHE A 151 -34.20 24.90 22.87
N LYS A 152 -34.02 26.11 22.33
CA LYS A 152 -35.08 27.14 22.21
C LYS A 152 -35.30 27.46 20.74
N ILE A 153 -36.53 27.35 20.26
CA ILE A 153 -36.90 27.77 18.90
C ILE A 153 -36.77 29.29 18.81
N TYR A 154 -36.01 29.79 17.85
CA TYR A 154 -35.78 31.21 17.66
C TYR A 154 -36.30 31.75 16.32
N ASP A 155 -36.49 30.88 15.31
CA ASP A 155 -36.99 31.23 13.99
C ASP A 155 -37.85 30.09 13.41
N THR A 156 -38.81 30.44 12.57
CA THR A 156 -39.69 29.49 11.89
C THR A 156 -40.02 30.01 10.50
N LYS A 157 -39.80 29.19 9.48
CA LYS A 157 -40.09 29.53 8.08
C LYS A 157 -41.09 28.58 7.49
N SER A 158 -42.07 29.08 6.76
CA SER A 158 -43.06 28.27 6.04
C SER A 158 -42.74 28.28 4.55
N PHE A 159 -42.70 27.11 3.95
CA PHE A 159 -42.48 26.90 2.53
C PHE A 159 -43.72 26.28 1.89
N SER A 160 -44.12 26.81 0.73
CA SER A 160 -45.24 26.25 -0.05
C SER A 160 -44.81 26.17 -1.52
N SER A 161 -44.84 24.97 -2.05
CA SER A 161 -44.65 24.66 -3.47
C SER A 161 -45.87 23.88 -3.98
N PRO A 162 -46.05 23.69 -5.30
CA PRO A 162 -47.22 22.96 -5.83
C PRO A 162 -47.44 21.61 -5.21
N ASN A 163 -46.35 20.88 -4.88
CA ASN A 163 -46.41 19.51 -4.36
C ASN A 163 -46.03 19.40 -2.88
N LYS A 164 -45.53 20.48 -2.23
CA LYS A 164 -45.04 20.39 -0.85
C LYS A 164 -45.37 21.64 -0.06
N LYS A 165 -46.01 21.42 1.13
CA LYS A 165 -46.13 22.43 2.17
C LYS A 165 -45.33 21.98 3.38
N SER A 166 -44.40 22.78 3.83
CA SER A 166 -43.55 22.46 4.99
C SER A 166 -43.29 23.66 5.88
N MET A 167 -42.98 23.40 7.14
CA MET A 167 -42.45 24.35 8.10
C MET A 167 -41.05 23.93 8.54
N VAL A 168 -40.14 24.89 8.55
CA VAL A 168 -38.76 24.69 9.03
C VAL A 168 -38.60 25.48 10.32
N PHE A 169 -38.24 24.77 11.37
CA PHE A 169 -37.97 25.30 12.71
C PHE A 169 -36.47 25.36 12.94
N TYR A 170 -36.00 26.50 13.44
CA TYR A 170 -34.61 26.71 13.84
C TYR A 170 -34.57 26.86 15.37
N ALA A 171 -33.82 26.00 16.04
CA ALA A 171 -33.62 26.08 17.48
C ALA A 171 -32.13 26.14 17.85
N LYS A 172 -31.83 26.87 18.93
CA LYS A 172 -30.49 27.01 19.50
C LYS A 172 -30.44 26.44 20.90
N GLY A 173 -29.34 25.77 21.21
CA GLY A 173 -29.05 25.22 22.53
C GLY A 173 -27.55 25.17 22.77
N PHE A 174 -27.14 24.62 23.91
CA PHE A 174 -25.73 24.48 24.27
C PHE A 174 -25.47 23.05 24.73
N ASP A 175 -24.36 22.47 24.30
CA ASP A 175 -23.92 21.17 24.79
C ASP A 175 -23.25 21.28 26.18
N SER A 176 -22.90 20.14 26.77
CA SER A 176 -22.22 20.07 28.07
C SER A 176 -20.86 20.82 28.12
N LEU A 177 -20.25 21.04 26.97
CA LEU A 177 -18.99 21.79 26.80
C LEU A 177 -19.24 23.28 26.55
N LYS A 178 -20.49 23.74 26.63
CA LYS A 178 -20.94 25.12 26.33
C LYS A 178 -20.75 25.54 24.87
N ASN A 179 -20.62 24.58 23.93
CA ASN A 179 -20.65 24.92 22.51
C ASN A 179 -22.08 25.19 22.07
N GLU A 180 -22.27 26.23 21.28
CA GLU A 180 -23.55 26.52 20.64
C GLU A 180 -23.89 25.41 19.66
N ARG A 181 -25.12 24.87 19.77
CA ARG A 181 -25.71 23.90 18.86
C ARG A 181 -26.90 24.54 18.18
N ILE A 182 -26.99 24.34 16.87
CA ILE A 182 -28.12 24.82 16.06
C ILE A 182 -28.75 23.63 15.39
N ILE A 183 -30.05 23.47 15.58
CA ILE A 183 -30.84 22.41 14.94
C ILE A 183 -31.86 23.02 14.00
N GLN A 184 -31.95 22.46 12.81
CA GLN A 184 -32.97 22.74 11.82
C GLN A 184 -33.85 21.49 11.71
N ILE A 185 -35.17 21.67 11.81
CA ILE A 185 -36.17 20.59 11.70
C ILE A 185 -37.21 21.00 10.67
N GLU A 186 -37.38 20.21 9.62
CA GLU A 186 -38.43 20.39 8.63
C GLU A 186 -39.58 19.40 8.87
N ILE A 187 -40.79 19.92 8.90
CA ILE A 187 -42.02 19.15 9.08
C ILE A 187 -42.93 19.37 7.88
N ALA A 188 -43.37 18.28 7.28
CA ALA A 188 -44.39 18.25 6.23
C ALA A 188 -45.29 17.02 6.41
N ASN A 189 -46.53 17.10 5.96
CA ASN A 189 -47.53 16.00 6.15
C ASN A 189 -47.68 15.59 7.62
N ASN A 190 -47.48 16.54 8.55
CA ASN A 190 -47.48 16.31 9.98
C ASN A 190 -46.44 15.30 10.47
N LYS A 191 -45.35 15.14 9.73
CA LYS A 191 -44.21 14.27 10.06
C LYS A 191 -42.89 15.02 9.91
N ILE A 192 -41.88 14.64 10.68
CA ILE A 192 -40.53 15.17 10.56
C ILE A 192 -39.90 14.56 9.31
N ILE A 193 -39.50 15.39 8.34
CA ILE A 193 -38.93 14.96 7.06
C ILE A 193 -37.44 15.26 6.92
N ASP A 194 -36.94 16.28 7.65
CA ASP A 194 -35.52 16.61 7.69
C ASP A 194 -35.11 17.09 9.08
N ILE A 195 -33.92 16.67 9.50
CA ILE A 195 -33.25 17.13 10.73
C ILE A 195 -31.81 17.40 10.37
N ASN A 196 -31.27 18.53 10.82
CA ASN A 196 -29.88 18.87 10.64
C ASN A 196 -29.35 19.59 11.89
N LEU A 197 -28.55 18.86 12.67
CA LEU A 197 -27.92 19.35 13.90
C LEU A 197 -26.47 19.74 13.61
N LYS A 198 -26.12 21.00 13.88
CA LYS A 198 -24.79 21.55 13.62
C LYS A 198 -24.21 22.22 14.85
N TYR A 199 -22.89 22.37 14.87
CA TYR A 199 -22.21 23.26 15.79
C TYR A 199 -22.35 24.72 15.29
N GLY A 200 -22.45 25.68 16.21
CA GLY A 200 -22.53 27.10 15.85
C GLY A 200 -21.33 27.58 15.05
N PHE A 201 -20.15 27.00 15.31
CA PHE A 201 -18.92 27.33 14.57
C PHE A 201 -18.87 26.78 13.14
N GLU A 202 -19.74 25.82 12.75
CA GLU A 202 -19.83 25.34 11.36
C GLU A 202 -20.28 26.42 10.37
N PHE A 203 -20.85 27.51 10.88
CA PHE A 203 -21.23 28.66 10.09
C PHE A 203 -20.09 29.70 9.93
N LEU A 204 -18.94 29.50 10.59
CA LEU A 204 -17.77 30.35 10.44
C LEU A 204 -17.05 30.07 9.11
N PRO A 205 -16.48 31.10 8.45
CA PRO A 205 -15.74 30.93 7.20
C PRO A 205 -14.58 29.93 7.31
N ASP A 206 -13.92 29.91 8.47
CA ASP A 206 -12.75 29.06 8.74
C ASP A 206 -13.09 27.57 8.89
N TYR A 207 -14.38 27.23 8.96
CA TYR A 207 -14.82 25.83 9.05
C TYR A 207 -14.80 25.11 7.72
N LYS A 208 -14.87 25.82 6.60
CA LYS A 208 -14.82 25.19 5.29
C LYS A 208 -13.41 24.71 4.99
N LEU A 209 -13.31 23.47 4.53
CA LEU A 209 -12.05 22.97 3.95
C LEU A 209 -11.71 23.83 2.73
N GLU A 210 -10.51 24.36 2.68
CA GLU A 210 -9.95 24.85 1.42
C GLU A 210 -9.91 23.66 0.46
N GLU A 211 -10.53 23.78 -0.72
CA GLU A 211 -10.39 22.79 -1.78
C GLU A 211 -8.89 22.62 -2.08
N LYS A 212 -8.34 21.45 -1.78
CA LYS A 212 -6.92 21.18 -2.00
C LYS A 212 -6.62 21.16 -3.48
N LYS A 213 -5.57 21.89 -3.85
CA LYS A 213 -4.84 21.63 -5.10
C LYS A 213 -4.31 20.20 -5.05
N GLU A 214 -4.61 19.40 -6.08
CA GLU A 214 -4.01 18.07 -6.24
C GLU A 214 -2.49 18.17 -6.04
N ASP A 215 -1.96 17.39 -5.13
CA ASP A 215 -0.55 17.41 -4.80
C ASP A 215 0.27 16.93 -6.01
N ASN A 216 1.02 17.83 -6.63
CA ASN A 216 1.94 17.51 -7.72
C ASN A 216 2.89 16.35 -7.39
N PHE A 217 3.08 16.06 -6.10
CA PHE A 217 3.91 14.99 -5.62
C PHE A 217 3.32 13.59 -5.90
N ASN A 218 2.01 13.40 -5.75
CA ASN A 218 1.35 12.14 -6.11
C ASN A 218 1.52 11.83 -7.60
N ILE A 219 1.54 12.85 -8.42
CA ILE A 219 1.81 12.73 -9.87
C ILE A 219 3.26 12.27 -10.09
N ILE A 220 4.23 12.88 -9.40
CA ILE A 220 5.64 12.50 -9.49
C ILE A 220 5.86 11.05 -9.03
N ALA A 221 5.32 10.66 -7.88
CA ALA A 221 5.42 9.30 -7.36
C ALA A 221 4.82 8.27 -8.33
N THR A 222 3.68 8.59 -8.93
CA THR A 222 3.03 7.76 -9.95
C THR A 222 3.90 7.62 -11.19
N ILE A 223 4.44 8.72 -11.72
CA ILE A 223 5.33 8.71 -12.88
C ILE A 223 6.58 7.86 -12.61
N VAL A 224 7.22 8.06 -11.45
CA VAL A 224 8.41 7.28 -11.05
C VAL A 224 8.07 5.79 -10.96
N THR A 225 6.93 5.43 -10.39
CA THR A 225 6.47 4.05 -10.30
C THR A 225 6.24 3.44 -11.69
N ILE A 226 5.59 4.16 -12.60
CA ILE A 226 5.37 3.71 -13.98
C ILE A 226 6.72 3.47 -14.69
N ILE A 227 7.67 4.38 -14.54
CA ILE A 227 9.02 4.23 -15.11
C ILE A 227 9.72 2.98 -14.56
N LEU A 228 9.67 2.75 -13.24
CA LEU A 228 10.27 1.57 -12.62
C LEU A 228 9.63 0.26 -13.09
N VAL A 229 8.32 0.23 -13.25
CA VAL A 229 7.60 -0.93 -13.81
C VAL A 229 7.99 -1.17 -15.27
N ALA A 230 8.12 -0.11 -16.08
CA ALA A 230 8.59 -0.22 -17.45
C ALA A 230 10.03 -0.77 -17.53
N ILE A 231 10.93 -0.29 -16.67
CA ILE A 231 12.31 -0.81 -16.57
C ILE A 231 12.28 -2.29 -16.17
N LEU A 232 11.47 -2.68 -15.18
CA LEU A 232 11.33 -4.07 -14.77
C LEU A 232 10.88 -4.97 -15.93
N LEU A 233 9.90 -4.53 -16.72
CA LEU A 233 9.41 -5.26 -17.89
C LEU A 233 10.49 -5.43 -18.95
N ILE A 234 11.26 -4.38 -19.27
CA ILE A 234 12.35 -4.43 -20.23
C ILE A 234 13.42 -5.43 -19.76
N LEU A 235 13.83 -5.33 -18.50
CA LEU A 235 14.82 -6.24 -17.92
C LEU A 235 14.31 -7.68 -17.88
N MET A 236 13.03 -7.88 -17.54
CA MET A 236 12.40 -9.19 -17.58
C MET A 236 12.42 -9.79 -18.98
N ILE A 237 12.08 -9.04 -20.02
CA ILE A 237 12.13 -9.53 -21.42
C ILE A 237 13.56 -9.90 -21.81
N GLN A 238 14.56 -9.11 -21.44
CA GLN A 238 15.97 -9.43 -21.70
C GLN A 238 16.42 -10.72 -21.01
N ARG A 239 16.01 -10.91 -19.75
CA ARG A 239 16.30 -12.12 -18.98
C ARG A 239 15.54 -13.35 -19.49
N LEU A 240 14.31 -13.15 -19.99
CA LEU A 240 13.53 -14.23 -20.63
C LEU A 240 14.25 -14.77 -21.87
N LYS A 241 14.79 -13.90 -22.72
CA LYS A 241 15.58 -14.28 -23.91
C LYS A 241 16.85 -15.07 -23.57
N ARG A 242 17.31 -14.95 -22.32
CA ARG A 242 18.53 -15.63 -21.82
C ARG A 242 18.22 -16.88 -20.99
N ASP A 243 16.95 -17.30 -20.90
CA ASP A 243 16.49 -18.40 -20.02
C ASP A 243 16.87 -18.22 -18.54
N GLU A 244 16.96 -16.96 -18.07
CA GLU A 244 17.36 -16.60 -16.71
C GLU A 244 16.17 -16.27 -15.81
N ILE A 245 14.94 -16.68 -16.15
CA ILE A 245 13.72 -16.43 -15.37
C ILE A 245 13.18 -17.70 -14.73
N ASN A 246 12.87 -17.60 -13.45
CA ASN A 246 12.17 -18.65 -12.71
C ASN A 246 10.65 -18.44 -12.80
N LEU A 247 10.04 -18.80 -13.93
CA LEU A 247 8.60 -18.67 -14.17
C LEU A 247 7.77 -19.40 -13.11
N LYS A 248 8.21 -20.58 -12.65
CA LYS A 248 7.50 -21.35 -11.60
C LYS A 248 7.39 -20.57 -10.30
N PHE A 249 8.42 -19.81 -9.94
CA PHE A 249 8.41 -18.97 -8.76
C PHE A 249 7.35 -17.86 -8.86
N GLY A 250 7.33 -17.13 -9.99
CA GLY A 250 6.36 -16.08 -10.24
C GLY A 250 4.92 -16.59 -10.29
N VAL A 251 4.69 -17.76 -10.92
CA VAL A 251 3.35 -18.37 -10.98
C VAL A 251 2.85 -18.74 -9.57
N ILE A 252 3.68 -19.41 -8.77
CA ILE A 252 3.27 -19.90 -7.45
C ILE A 252 3.10 -18.71 -6.47
N LEU A 253 4.15 -17.90 -6.29
CA LEU A 253 4.09 -16.79 -5.33
C LEU A 253 3.11 -15.71 -5.80
N GLY A 254 3.19 -15.31 -7.06
CA GLY A 254 2.27 -14.34 -7.64
C GLY A 254 0.82 -14.81 -7.59
N GLY A 255 0.55 -16.09 -7.84
CA GLY A 255 -0.78 -16.68 -7.74
C GLY A 255 -1.35 -16.67 -6.33
N ILE A 256 -0.54 -17.07 -5.33
CA ILE A 256 -0.94 -17.03 -3.92
C ILE A 256 -1.25 -15.59 -3.49
N LEU A 257 -0.36 -14.65 -3.77
CA LEU A 257 -0.54 -13.24 -3.36
C LEU A 257 -1.68 -12.57 -4.12
N ALA A 258 -1.86 -12.88 -5.40
CA ALA A 258 -3.02 -12.42 -6.18
C ALA A 258 -4.33 -12.92 -5.58
N PHE A 259 -4.39 -14.19 -5.20
CA PHE A 259 -5.58 -14.76 -4.56
C PHE A 259 -5.88 -14.07 -3.22
N LEU A 260 -4.88 -13.92 -2.35
CA LEU A 260 -5.04 -13.28 -1.06
C LEU A 260 -5.47 -11.81 -1.19
N TYR A 261 -4.86 -11.06 -2.10
CA TYR A 261 -5.17 -9.65 -2.33
C TYR A 261 -6.57 -9.48 -2.94
N THR A 262 -6.91 -10.31 -3.94
CA THR A 262 -8.23 -10.31 -4.57
C THR A 262 -9.31 -10.70 -3.57
N PHE A 263 -9.05 -11.71 -2.73
CA PHE A 263 -9.97 -12.12 -1.66
C PHE A 263 -10.24 -10.96 -0.71
N SER A 264 -9.19 -10.30 -0.23
CA SER A 264 -9.32 -9.14 0.66
C SER A 264 -10.14 -8.01 0.01
N THR A 265 -9.79 -7.65 -1.24
CA THR A 265 -10.47 -6.57 -1.97
C THR A 265 -11.92 -6.91 -2.30
N ALA A 266 -12.18 -8.11 -2.79
CA ALA A 266 -13.54 -8.57 -3.10
C ALA A 266 -14.41 -8.65 -1.84
N TYR A 267 -13.83 -9.07 -0.71
CA TYR A 267 -14.52 -9.10 0.57
C TYR A 267 -14.91 -7.71 1.06
N ILE A 268 -14.03 -6.71 0.88
CA ILE A 268 -14.33 -5.31 1.19
C ILE A 268 -15.48 -4.81 0.31
N ILE A 269 -15.40 -5.04 -1.00
CA ILE A 269 -16.45 -4.65 -1.96
C ILE A 269 -17.78 -5.32 -1.61
N TRP A 270 -17.77 -6.60 -1.26
CA TRP A 270 -18.96 -7.32 -0.82
C TRP A 270 -19.64 -6.64 0.37
N ASN A 271 -18.90 -6.38 1.44
CA ASN A 271 -19.47 -5.82 2.66
C ASN A 271 -19.95 -4.37 2.51
N GLN A 272 -19.37 -3.63 1.57
CA GLN A 272 -19.85 -2.27 1.25
C GLN A 272 -21.12 -2.28 0.39
N ASN A 273 -21.38 -3.35 -0.37
CA ASN A 273 -22.39 -3.40 -1.42
C ASN A 273 -23.30 -4.64 -1.36
N THR A 274 -23.48 -5.24 -0.18
CA THR A 274 -24.19 -6.53 -0.01
C THR A 274 -25.61 -6.58 -0.61
N SER A 275 -26.26 -5.43 -0.78
CA SER A 275 -27.63 -5.35 -1.30
C SER A 275 -27.71 -5.19 -2.82
N THR A 276 -26.59 -4.90 -3.52
CA THR A 276 -26.61 -4.53 -4.95
C THR A 276 -26.07 -5.59 -5.87
N PHE A 277 -25.11 -6.40 -5.39
CA PHE A 277 -24.46 -7.38 -6.25
C PHE A 277 -25.00 -8.79 -6.01
N GLY A 278 -25.62 -9.37 -7.03
CA GLY A 278 -25.88 -10.81 -7.03
C GLY A 278 -24.58 -11.59 -6.97
N ILE A 279 -24.59 -12.79 -6.38
CA ILE A 279 -23.42 -13.68 -6.23
C ILE A 279 -22.64 -13.84 -7.57
N GLY A 280 -23.36 -13.93 -8.71
CA GLY A 280 -22.73 -14.06 -10.03
C GLY A 280 -21.86 -12.86 -10.40
N MET A 281 -22.29 -11.63 -10.09
CA MET A 281 -21.52 -10.42 -10.36
C MET A 281 -20.27 -10.34 -9.47
N LEU A 282 -20.35 -10.79 -8.24
CA LEU A 282 -19.19 -10.86 -7.34
C LEU A 282 -18.14 -11.86 -7.80
N ILE A 283 -18.57 -13.04 -8.25
CA ILE A 283 -17.66 -14.03 -8.85
C ILE A 283 -16.98 -13.42 -10.08
N PHE A 284 -17.71 -12.70 -10.90
CA PHE A 284 -17.18 -12.04 -12.11
C PHE A 284 -16.13 -10.96 -11.74
N ILE A 285 -16.44 -10.10 -10.77
CA ILE A 285 -15.49 -9.08 -10.26
C ILE A 285 -14.24 -9.76 -9.68
N PHE A 286 -14.43 -10.82 -8.88
CA PHE A 286 -13.31 -11.59 -8.32
C PHE A 286 -12.41 -12.16 -9.41
N LEU A 287 -12.96 -12.76 -10.46
CA LEU A 287 -12.19 -13.34 -11.56
C LEU A 287 -11.39 -12.27 -12.33
N ILE A 288 -12.02 -11.13 -12.62
CA ILE A 288 -11.32 -10.02 -13.31
C ILE A 288 -10.17 -9.50 -12.45
N LEU A 289 -10.44 -9.18 -11.18
CA LEU A 289 -9.42 -8.69 -10.27
C LEU A 289 -8.29 -9.71 -10.08
N PHE A 290 -8.63 -11.00 -9.98
CA PHE A 290 -7.64 -12.05 -9.86
C PHE A 290 -6.71 -12.12 -11.08
N ILE A 291 -7.24 -12.04 -12.30
CA ILE A 291 -6.44 -12.04 -13.52
C ILE A 291 -5.49 -10.83 -13.55
N ILE A 292 -6.01 -9.64 -13.20
CA ILE A 292 -5.22 -8.40 -13.19
C ILE A 292 -4.09 -8.50 -12.15
N PHE A 293 -4.40 -8.85 -10.90
CA PHE A 293 -3.39 -8.94 -9.84
C PHE A 293 -2.43 -10.10 -10.07
N PHE A 294 -2.91 -11.23 -10.62
CA PHE A 294 -2.02 -12.32 -10.99
C PHE A 294 -0.99 -11.89 -12.03
N ALA A 295 -1.41 -11.19 -13.08
CA ALA A 295 -0.49 -10.67 -14.09
C ALA A 295 0.53 -9.69 -13.49
N LEU A 296 0.07 -8.76 -12.64
CA LEU A 296 0.93 -7.80 -11.96
C LEU A 296 1.96 -8.48 -11.04
N PHE A 297 1.52 -9.35 -10.14
CA PHE A 297 2.41 -10.05 -9.21
C PHE A 297 3.31 -11.07 -9.91
N PHE A 298 2.82 -11.74 -10.95
CA PHE A 298 3.64 -12.62 -11.77
C PHE A 298 4.83 -11.86 -12.39
N ILE A 299 4.57 -10.73 -13.03
CA ILE A 299 5.62 -9.87 -13.61
C ILE A 299 6.58 -9.38 -12.53
N LEU A 300 6.02 -8.86 -11.43
CA LEU A 300 6.79 -8.31 -10.32
C LEU A 300 7.74 -9.36 -9.74
N PHE A 301 7.22 -10.50 -9.30
CA PHE A 301 8.04 -11.50 -8.60
C PHE A 301 8.95 -12.29 -9.52
N SER A 302 8.52 -12.62 -10.75
CA SER A 302 9.41 -13.28 -11.73
C SER A 302 10.55 -12.37 -12.15
N GLY A 303 10.26 -11.10 -12.42
CA GLY A 303 11.26 -10.13 -12.83
C GLY A 303 12.26 -9.81 -11.72
N ILE A 304 11.76 -9.54 -10.51
CA ILE A 304 12.61 -9.21 -9.37
C ILE A 304 13.47 -10.41 -8.96
N ASP A 305 12.91 -11.63 -8.87
CA ASP A 305 13.68 -12.85 -8.52
C ASP A 305 14.86 -13.04 -9.47
N SER A 306 14.64 -12.90 -10.77
CA SER A 306 15.68 -13.05 -11.79
C SER A 306 16.80 -12.00 -11.66
N ILE A 307 16.45 -10.72 -11.46
CA ILE A 307 17.41 -9.63 -11.37
C ILE A 307 18.18 -9.70 -10.04
N ALA A 308 17.43 -9.90 -8.95
CA ALA A 308 18.01 -9.84 -7.61
C ALA A 308 18.92 -11.02 -7.30
N ARG A 309 18.63 -12.23 -7.80
CA ARG A 309 19.51 -13.40 -7.59
C ARG A 309 20.88 -13.24 -8.23
N TYR A 310 21.01 -12.44 -9.25
CA TYR A 310 22.32 -12.10 -9.84
C TYR A 310 23.23 -11.33 -8.87
N TYR A 311 22.66 -10.36 -8.11
CA TYR A 311 23.43 -9.49 -7.23
C TYR A 311 23.43 -9.91 -5.76
N TRP A 312 22.38 -10.65 -5.32
CA TRP A 312 22.06 -10.87 -3.93
C TRP A 312 21.67 -12.33 -3.64
N GLN A 313 22.35 -13.31 -4.25
CA GLN A 313 22.04 -14.72 -4.10
C GLN A 313 21.92 -15.15 -2.63
N GLU A 314 22.90 -14.73 -1.79
CA GLU A 314 22.95 -15.08 -0.36
C GLU A 314 21.73 -14.60 0.43
N LYS A 315 21.09 -13.49 0.00
CA LYS A 315 19.92 -12.92 0.66
C LYS A 315 18.66 -13.79 0.52
N PHE A 316 18.67 -14.78 -0.35
CA PHE A 316 17.55 -15.69 -0.56
C PHE A 316 17.67 -17.03 0.19
N HIS A 317 18.79 -17.34 0.83
CA HIS A 317 19.04 -18.66 1.42
C HIS A 317 17.97 -19.06 2.45
N SER A 318 17.61 -18.17 3.37
CA SER A 318 16.55 -18.42 4.36
C SER A 318 15.16 -18.54 3.71
N PHE A 319 14.90 -17.72 2.70
CA PHE A 319 13.64 -17.74 1.95
C PHE A 319 13.49 -19.03 1.14
N ASP A 320 14.55 -19.49 0.46
CA ASP A 320 14.56 -20.75 -0.30
C ASP A 320 14.44 -21.96 0.63
N ALA A 321 15.04 -21.91 1.84
CA ALA A 321 14.87 -22.94 2.86
C ALA A 321 13.40 -23.02 3.33
N LEU A 322 12.80 -21.88 3.66
CA LEU A 322 11.40 -21.81 4.07
C LEU A 322 10.45 -22.35 2.98
N LYS A 323 10.68 -21.96 1.72
CA LYS A 323 9.90 -22.42 0.56
C LYS A 323 9.94 -23.95 0.38
N ARG A 324 11.03 -24.61 0.77
CA ARG A 324 11.18 -26.08 0.72
C ARG A 324 10.70 -26.78 1.99
N GLY A 325 10.08 -26.06 2.93
CA GLY A 325 9.55 -26.62 4.17
C GLY A 325 10.57 -26.78 5.31
N TYR A 326 11.74 -26.18 5.20
CA TYR A 326 12.75 -26.20 6.27
C TYR A 326 12.52 -25.07 7.27
N PHE A 327 11.48 -25.18 8.10
CA PHE A 327 11.07 -24.15 9.06
C PHE A 327 12.03 -23.99 10.25
N PHE A 328 12.72 -25.08 10.65
CA PHE A 328 13.47 -25.15 11.91
C PHE A 328 15.00 -25.04 11.74
N VAL A 329 15.46 -24.53 10.61
CA VAL A 329 16.90 -24.39 10.35
C VAL A 329 17.44 -23.05 10.85
N LYS A 330 18.75 -23.01 11.11
CA LYS A 330 19.44 -21.88 11.73
C LYS A 330 19.19 -20.53 11.05
N LYS A 331 19.25 -20.46 9.70
CA LYS A 331 19.04 -19.18 8.98
C LYS A 331 17.59 -18.71 9.08
N VAL A 332 16.58 -19.60 8.98
CA VAL A 332 15.16 -19.24 9.13
C VAL A 332 14.88 -18.75 10.54
N ARG A 333 15.41 -19.46 11.56
CA ARG A 333 15.33 -19.02 12.96
C ARG A 333 15.92 -17.62 13.16
N SER A 334 17.12 -17.38 12.61
CA SER A 334 17.77 -16.06 12.69
C SER A 334 16.92 -14.99 12.00
N SER A 335 16.29 -15.29 10.87
CA SER A 335 15.42 -14.35 10.16
C SER A 335 14.17 -13.99 10.96
N ILE A 336 13.55 -14.97 11.66
CA ILE A 336 12.41 -14.69 12.56
C ILE A 336 12.84 -13.75 13.70
N PHE A 337 13.93 -14.09 14.39
CA PHE A 337 14.41 -13.28 15.51
C PHE A 337 14.81 -11.86 15.09
N ASN A 338 15.59 -11.74 14.03
CA ASN A 338 16.00 -10.45 13.50
C ASN A 338 14.79 -9.65 12.96
N GLY A 339 13.76 -10.34 12.41
CA GLY A 339 12.51 -9.72 12.01
C GLY A 339 11.77 -9.07 13.18
N PHE A 340 11.67 -9.74 14.33
CA PHE A 340 11.13 -9.14 15.56
C PHE A 340 11.95 -7.92 15.99
N TYR A 341 13.28 -8.01 15.99
CA TYR A 341 14.15 -6.91 16.33
C TYR A 341 13.96 -5.69 15.42
N ILE A 342 13.92 -5.93 14.10
CA ILE A 342 13.72 -4.88 13.09
C ILE A 342 12.33 -4.26 13.20
N SER A 343 11.29 -5.06 13.45
CA SER A 343 9.93 -4.54 13.64
C SER A 343 9.85 -3.55 14.82
N GLY A 344 10.53 -3.86 15.93
CA GLY A 344 10.64 -2.93 17.06
C GLY A 344 11.32 -1.62 16.70
N ILE A 345 12.39 -1.66 15.89
CA ILE A 345 13.06 -0.45 15.40
C ILE A 345 12.15 0.34 14.46
N PHE A 346 11.43 -0.32 13.54
CA PHE A 346 10.51 0.36 12.63
C PHE A 346 9.38 1.06 13.38
N ILE A 347 8.81 0.41 14.40
CA ILE A 347 7.79 1.02 15.26
C ILE A 347 8.38 2.22 16.00
N LEU A 348 9.59 2.07 16.58
CA LEU A 348 10.26 3.15 17.29
C LEU A 348 10.54 4.35 16.38
N LEU A 349 11.08 4.12 15.18
CA LEU A 349 11.37 5.19 14.21
C LEU A 349 10.11 5.95 13.81
N ASN A 350 9.04 5.24 13.47
CA ASN A 350 7.75 5.87 13.14
C ASN A 350 7.21 6.67 14.32
N THR A 351 7.22 6.08 15.52
CA THR A 351 6.72 6.74 16.73
C THR A 351 7.54 7.97 17.11
N LEU A 352 8.87 7.91 17.00
CA LEU A 352 9.76 9.06 17.26
C LEU A 352 9.56 10.16 16.24
N PHE A 353 9.39 9.79 14.97
CA PHE A 353 9.12 10.76 13.91
C PHE A 353 7.79 11.49 14.13
N ASP A 354 6.73 10.74 14.43
CA ASP A 354 5.42 11.31 14.76
C ASP A 354 5.47 12.18 16.00
N TYR A 355 6.21 11.75 17.04
CA TYR A 355 6.42 12.56 18.24
C TYR A 355 7.17 13.86 17.93
N PHE A 356 8.23 13.79 17.11
CA PHE A 356 9.00 14.95 16.70
C PHE A 356 8.14 15.98 15.94
N ILE A 357 7.37 15.51 14.96
CA ILE A 357 6.47 16.38 14.20
C ILE A 357 5.45 17.03 15.12
N LYS A 358 4.84 16.23 15.99
CA LYS A 358 3.89 16.70 16.96
C LYS A 358 4.46 17.82 17.86
N HIS A 359 5.68 17.62 18.36
CA HIS A 359 6.28 18.52 19.34
C HIS A 359 6.78 19.84 18.71
N TYR A 360 7.41 19.76 17.53
CA TYR A 360 8.05 20.94 16.92
C TYR A 360 7.17 21.70 15.95
N PHE A 361 6.26 21.02 15.27
CA PHE A 361 5.40 21.64 14.26
C PHE A 361 3.94 21.82 14.74
N GLY A 362 3.60 21.32 15.92
CA GLY A 362 2.24 21.41 16.47
C GLY A 362 1.19 20.65 15.66
N ILE A 363 1.63 19.83 14.71
CA ILE A 363 0.78 19.16 13.74
C ILE A 363 0.55 17.71 14.20
N GLY A 364 -0.70 17.32 14.39
CA GLY A 364 -1.04 15.91 14.67
C GLY A 364 -0.96 15.07 13.40
N SER A 365 -0.26 13.94 13.45
CA SER A 365 -0.22 12.96 12.35
C SER A 365 -1.52 12.18 12.26
N ILE A 366 -2.64 12.84 12.01
CA ILE A 366 -3.90 12.14 11.98
C ILE A 366 -4.38 12.02 10.56
N ASN A 367 -4.25 10.83 10.03
CA ASN A 367 -4.77 10.42 8.74
C ASN A 367 -6.24 9.96 8.85
N ILE A 368 -7.06 10.68 9.62
CA ILE A 368 -8.51 10.43 9.67
C ILE A 368 -9.18 10.83 8.35
N ASP A 369 -8.51 11.65 7.56
CA ASP A 369 -9.02 12.13 6.27
C ASP A 369 -9.11 11.06 5.19
N SER A 370 -8.49 9.94 5.39
CA SER A 370 -8.60 8.91 4.38
C SER A 370 -9.98 8.24 4.50
N ASN A 371 -10.66 8.13 3.37
CA ASN A 371 -11.70 7.13 3.20
C ASN A 371 -11.22 5.76 3.72
N ASP A 372 -9.92 5.56 3.76
CA ASP A 372 -9.22 4.39 4.24
C ASP A 372 -9.47 4.11 5.73
N PHE A 373 -9.55 5.14 6.61
CA PHE A 373 -9.84 4.90 8.04
C PHE A 373 -11.29 4.44 8.23
N ALA A 374 -12.25 5.13 7.61
CA ALA A 374 -13.66 4.73 7.66
C ALA A 374 -13.87 3.36 6.98
N GLN A 375 -13.18 3.10 5.87
CA GLN A 375 -13.19 1.79 5.21
C GLN A 375 -12.57 0.72 6.10
N SER A 376 -11.44 0.98 6.76
CA SER A 376 -10.82 0.04 7.69
C SER A 376 -11.76 -0.33 8.84
N ILE A 377 -12.44 0.65 9.44
CA ILE A 377 -13.43 0.41 10.49
C ILE A 377 -14.59 -0.42 9.96
N ASN A 378 -15.10 -0.11 8.76
CA ASN A 378 -16.17 -0.89 8.15
C ASN A 378 -15.76 -2.34 7.87
N VAL A 379 -14.53 -2.57 7.44
CA VAL A 379 -13.98 -3.92 7.23
C VAL A 379 -13.86 -4.68 8.56
N ILE A 380 -13.32 -4.03 9.59
CA ILE A 380 -13.13 -4.64 10.94
C ILE A 380 -14.44 -5.11 11.53
N SER A 381 -15.53 -4.39 11.31
CA SER A 381 -16.84 -4.73 11.84
C SER A 381 -17.54 -5.91 11.13
N THR A 382 -16.89 -6.59 10.20
CA THR A 382 -17.46 -7.71 9.44
C THR A 382 -16.99 -9.08 9.95
N ASN A 383 -17.77 -10.15 9.71
CA ASN A 383 -17.53 -11.47 10.29
C ASN A 383 -16.18 -12.14 9.91
N LEU A 384 -15.63 -11.83 8.73
CA LEU A 384 -14.35 -12.41 8.25
C LEU A 384 -13.23 -11.37 8.14
N SER A 385 -13.35 -10.26 8.84
CA SER A 385 -12.40 -9.15 8.82
C SER A 385 -10.96 -9.58 9.09
N TYR A 386 -10.75 -10.52 10.02
CA TYR A 386 -9.43 -11.06 10.36
C TYR A 386 -8.72 -11.71 9.18
N LEU A 387 -9.44 -12.42 8.30
CA LEU A 387 -8.85 -13.02 7.10
C LEU A 387 -8.42 -11.96 6.10
N SER A 388 -9.22 -10.92 5.91
CA SER A 388 -8.90 -9.81 5.02
C SER A 388 -7.67 -9.05 5.52
N ILE A 389 -7.61 -8.74 6.81
CA ILE A 389 -6.47 -8.04 7.44
C ILE A 389 -5.19 -8.86 7.32
N LEU A 390 -5.22 -10.15 7.68
CA LEU A 390 -4.04 -11.02 7.58
C LEU A 390 -3.58 -11.20 6.14
N SER A 391 -4.51 -11.34 5.19
CA SER A 391 -4.17 -11.40 3.77
C SER A 391 -3.46 -10.13 3.31
N PHE A 392 -3.96 -8.97 3.71
CA PHE A 392 -3.36 -7.67 3.38
C PHE A 392 -1.96 -7.53 4.00
N ILE A 393 -1.78 -7.87 5.29
CA ILE A 393 -0.49 -7.83 5.99
C ILE A 393 0.54 -8.72 5.28
N LEU A 394 0.17 -9.95 4.90
CA LEU A 394 1.06 -10.86 4.18
C LEU A 394 1.47 -10.32 2.82
N VAL A 395 0.50 -9.88 2.02
CA VAL A 395 0.77 -9.35 0.68
C VAL A 395 1.66 -8.12 0.74
N THR A 396 1.36 -7.17 1.61
CA THR A 396 2.15 -5.93 1.72
C THR A 396 3.56 -6.20 2.25
N SER A 397 3.72 -7.06 3.26
CA SER A 397 5.04 -7.39 3.82
C SER A 397 5.97 -8.03 2.79
N ILE A 398 5.45 -8.95 1.99
CA ILE A 398 6.23 -9.59 0.91
C ILE A 398 6.50 -8.60 -0.21
N THR A 399 5.49 -7.86 -0.65
CA THR A 399 5.63 -6.90 -1.76
C THR A 399 6.61 -5.79 -1.42
N TYR A 400 6.53 -5.20 -0.23
CA TYR A 400 7.45 -4.14 0.20
C TYR A 400 8.89 -4.64 0.32
N SER A 401 9.10 -5.87 0.77
CA SER A 401 10.44 -6.45 0.85
C SER A 401 11.07 -6.74 -0.52
N PHE A 402 10.26 -7.20 -1.49
CA PHE A 402 10.74 -7.50 -2.84
C PHE A 402 10.84 -6.25 -3.71
N ALA A 403 9.78 -5.48 -3.82
CA ALA A 403 9.70 -4.33 -4.72
C ALA A 403 10.52 -3.12 -4.24
N GLY A 404 10.69 -2.97 -2.93
CA GLY A 404 11.52 -1.93 -2.34
C GLY A 404 13.01 -2.30 -2.31
N PRO A 405 13.51 -2.78 -1.15
CA PRO A 405 14.94 -2.94 -0.97
C PRO A 405 15.57 -3.91 -1.97
N LEU A 406 14.95 -5.05 -2.26
CA LEU A 406 15.53 -6.06 -3.12
C LEU A 406 15.63 -5.60 -4.59
N PHE A 407 14.55 -5.08 -5.16
CA PHE A 407 14.53 -4.62 -6.55
C PHE A 407 15.36 -3.35 -6.75
N LEU A 408 15.14 -2.32 -5.94
CA LEU A 408 15.78 -1.03 -6.13
C LEU A 408 17.28 -1.10 -5.91
N THR A 409 17.74 -1.85 -4.89
CA THR A 409 19.19 -2.04 -4.70
C THR A 409 19.82 -2.83 -5.85
N SER A 410 19.12 -3.83 -6.39
CA SER A 410 19.60 -4.58 -7.55
C SER A 410 19.70 -3.69 -8.79
N LEU A 411 18.66 -2.87 -9.03
CA LEU A 411 18.63 -1.94 -10.17
C LEU A 411 19.78 -0.95 -10.12
N VAL A 412 20.02 -0.33 -8.97
CA VAL A 412 21.10 0.65 -8.79
C VAL A 412 22.47 -0.03 -8.88
N LYS A 413 22.62 -1.23 -8.32
CA LYS A 413 23.87 -2.01 -8.33
C LYS A 413 24.28 -2.44 -9.73
N MET A 414 23.36 -2.53 -10.70
CA MET A 414 23.67 -2.77 -12.12
C MET A 414 24.63 -1.73 -12.71
N LYS A 415 24.59 -0.50 -12.23
CA LYS A 415 25.36 0.62 -12.75
C LYS A 415 26.40 1.16 -11.76
N ILE A 416 26.12 1.09 -10.46
CA ILE A 416 26.93 1.69 -9.40
C ILE A 416 27.52 0.58 -8.54
N LYS A 417 28.86 0.49 -8.52
CA LYS A 417 29.58 -0.52 -7.71
C LYS A 417 29.77 -0.11 -6.25
N ASN A 418 29.78 1.20 -5.95
CA ASN A 418 29.98 1.71 -4.59
C ASN A 418 28.71 1.51 -3.74
N ASN A 419 28.83 0.72 -2.68
CA ASN A 419 27.71 0.37 -1.81
C ASN A 419 27.05 1.57 -1.12
N LEU A 420 27.82 2.61 -0.75
CA LEU A 420 27.27 3.81 -0.14
C LEU A 420 26.28 4.53 -1.09
N PHE A 421 26.72 4.72 -2.34
CA PHE A 421 25.85 5.32 -3.35
C PHE A 421 24.63 4.44 -3.67
N VAL A 422 24.79 3.11 -3.68
CA VAL A 422 23.64 2.19 -3.84
C VAL A 422 22.63 2.38 -2.71
N ILE A 423 23.09 2.47 -1.47
CA ILE A 423 22.21 2.70 -0.31
C ILE A 423 21.45 4.03 -0.46
N LEU A 424 22.16 5.13 -0.73
CA LEU A 424 21.56 6.46 -0.81
C LEU A 424 20.53 6.56 -1.96
N PHE A 425 20.90 6.13 -3.16
CA PHE A 425 20.00 6.18 -4.32
C PHE A 425 18.79 5.26 -4.18
N SER A 426 18.99 4.05 -3.67
CA SER A 426 17.88 3.13 -3.46
C SER A 426 16.92 3.63 -2.38
N SER A 427 17.43 4.28 -1.32
CA SER A 427 16.61 4.90 -0.28
C SER A 427 15.77 6.05 -0.83
N LEU A 428 16.36 6.88 -1.69
CA LEU A 428 15.62 7.97 -2.35
C LEU A 428 14.52 7.42 -3.26
N LEU A 429 14.82 6.44 -4.10
CA LEU A 429 13.81 5.83 -4.97
C LEU A 429 12.70 5.15 -4.16
N TYR A 430 13.05 4.46 -3.07
CA TYR A 430 12.08 3.79 -2.22
C TYR A 430 11.16 4.80 -1.52
N SER A 431 11.71 5.91 -1.02
CA SER A 431 10.90 6.96 -0.39
C SER A 431 9.88 7.59 -1.35
N LEU A 432 10.20 7.64 -2.64
CA LEU A 432 9.32 8.20 -3.66
C LEU A 432 8.20 7.24 -4.11
N THR A 433 8.40 5.93 -4.01
CA THR A 433 7.52 4.96 -4.67
C THR A 433 6.69 4.10 -3.75
N PHE A 434 7.24 3.69 -2.59
CA PHE A 434 6.64 2.64 -1.77
C PHE A 434 6.09 3.12 -0.42
N LEU A 435 6.41 4.33 -0.02
CA LEU A 435 5.83 4.91 1.18
C LEU A 435 4.80 5.94 0.76
N PRO A 436 3.51 5.61 0.85
CA PRO A 436 2.46 6.55 0.48
C PRO A 436 2.57 7.78 1.37
N ILE A 437 2.70 8.93 0.76
CA ILE A 437 2.54 10.20 1.46
C ILE A 437 1.05 10.39 1.65
N LYS A 438 0.54 9.80 2.72
CA LYS A 438 -0.84 9.97 3.14
C LYS A 438 -0.86 10.94 4.30
N GLY A 439 -1.35 12.12 4.09
CA GLY A 439 -1.58 13.08 5.15
C GLY A 439 -1.83 14.46 4.60
N GLU A 440 -3.04 14.86 4.69
CA GLU A 440 -3.48 16.19 4.25
C GLU A 440 -3.06 17.32 5.22
N THR A 441 -2.41 17.00 6.32
CA THR A 441 -2.12 17.93 7.41
C THR A 441 -0.66 18.40 7.50
N TYR A 442 0.26 17.75 6.74
CA TYR A 442 1.68 18.09 6.80
C TYR A 442 2.18 18.79 5.55
N ASP A 443 3.22 19.61 5.73
CA ASP A 443 4.07 20.03 4.63
C ASP A 443 4.69 18.78 3.98
N ILE A 444 4.57 18.68 2.67
CA ILE A 444 5.07 17.58 1.84
C ILE A 444 6.55 17.29 2.09
N ASN A 445 7.33 18.33 2.40
CA ASN A 445 8.75 18.22 2.69
C ASN A 445 9.03 17.41 3.97
N ILE A 446 8.18 17.56 4.98
CA ILE A 446 8.31 16.83 6.25
C ILE A 446 8.03 15.35 6.04
N HIS A 447 6.98 15.02 5.28
CA HIS A 447 6.67 13.63 4.93
C HIS A 447 7.78 12.98 4.11
N LEU A 448 8.29 13.70 3.11
CA LEU A 448 9.39 13.20 2.29
C LEU A 448 10.63 12.93 3.15
N ALA A 449 10.94 13.80 4.10
CA ALA A 449 12.07 13.60 5.02
C ALA A 449 11.88 12.36 5.90
N GLY A 450 10.68 12.13 6.46
CA GLY A 450 10.36 10.94 7.24
C GLY A 450 10.44 9.66 6.42
N ASN A 451 9.85 9.68 5.23
CA ASN A 451 9.90 8.54 4.31
C ASN A 451 11.34 8.22 3.87
N LEU A 452 12.15 9.25 3.64
CA LEU A 452 13.55 9.08 3.29
C LEU A 452 14.34 8.46 4.44
N LEU A 453 14.14 8.94 5.66
CA LEU A 453 14.76 8.39 6.86
C LEU A 453 14.38 6.91 7.06
N PHE A 454 13.10 6.59 6.99
CA PHE A 454 12.61 5.22 7.12
C PHE A 454 13.18 4.32 6.02
N SER A 455 13.14 4.75 4.76
CA SER A 455 13.69 4.04 3.60
C SER A 455 15.18 3.75 3.75
N PHE A 456 15.94 4.72 4.28
CA PHE A 456 17.36 4.57 4.54
C PHE A 456 17.63 3.42 5.53
N PHE A 457 16.90 3.35 6.63
CA PHE A 457 17.04 2.24 7.58
C PHE A 457 16.62 0.90 6.97
N VAL A 458 15.53 0.85 6.19
CA VAL A 458 15.11 -0.38 5.50
C VAL A 458 16.21 -0.89 4.58
N ILE A 459 16.84 -0.03 3.79
CA ILE A 459 17.93 -0.41 2.89
C ILE A 459 19.18 -0.85 3.66
N ILE A 460 19.54 -0.19 4.77
CA ILE A 460 20.65 -0.62 5.63
C ILE A 460 20.38 -2.01 6.21
N PHE A 461 19.16 -2.27 6.70
CA PHE A 461 18.81 -3.60 7.20
C PHE A 461 18.83 -4.65 6.11
N PHE A 462 18.44 -4.31 4.88
CA PHE A 462 18.60 -5.21 3.74
C PHE A 462 20.08 -5.57 3.49
N TYR A 463 20.98 -4.61 3.59
CA TYR A 463 22.43 -4.90 3.45
C TYR A 463 22.95 -5.82 4.55
N LYS A 464 22.47 -5.64 5.77
CA LYS A 464 22.91 -6.42 6.94
C LYS A 464 22.27 -7.80 7.00
N TYR A 465 20.98 -7.91 6.71
CA TYR A 465 20.17 -9.12 6.87
C TYR A 465 19.68 -9.65 5.51
N ASP A 466 18.90 -10.71 5.54
CA ASP A 466 18.31 -11.33 4.36
C ASP A 466 16.88 -10.85 4.07
N VAL A 467 16.36 -11.26 2.92
CA VAL A 467 15.01 -10.89 2.45
C VAL A 467 13.93 -11.40 3.40
N LEU A 468 14.07 -12.62 3.94
CA LEU A 468 13.10 -13.20 4.84
C LEU A 468 13.01 -12.43 6.16
N THR A 469 14.14 -11.91 6.65
CA THR A 469 14.18 -11.02 7.82
C THR A 469 13.36 -9.76 7.61
N LEU A 470 13.43 -9.14 6.44
CA LEU A 470 12.63 -7.95 6.14
C LEU A 470 11.14 -8.28 6.01
N ILE A 471 10.80 -9.40 5.38
CA ILE A 471 9.40 -9.87 5.31
C ILE A 471 8.83 -10.01 6.72
N PHE A 472 9.54 -10.67 7.63
CA PHE A 472 9.12 -10.78 9.03
C PHE A 472 9.13 -9.43 9.75
N GLY A 473 10.08 -8.55 9.44
CA GLY A 473 10.15 -7.20 10.00
C GLY A 473 8.89 -6.39 9.70
N PHE A 474 8.47 -6.31 8.45
CA PHE A 474 7.23 -5.64 8.05
C PHE A 474 5.99 -6.36 8.57
N PHE A 475 5.99 -7.69 8.53
CA PHE A 475 4.87 -8.50 9.01
C PHE A 475 4.60 -8.27 10.51
N PHE A 476 5.61 -8.37 11.36
CA PHE A 476 5.46 -8.16 12.79
C PHE A 476 5.17 -6.70 13.13
N GLN A 477 5.77 -5.74 12.41
CA GLN A 477 5.46 -4.33 12.57
C GLN A 477 3.96 -4.07 12.37
N GLN A 478 3.38 -4.56 11.26
CA GLN A 478 1.96 -4.37 10.98
C GLN A 478 1.08 -5.06 12.01
N ILE A 479 1.35 -6.31 12.37
CA ILE A 479 0.58 -7.03 13.40
C ILE A 479 0.59 -6.27 14.73
N VAL A 480 1.76 -5.83 15.21
CA VAL A 480 1.86 -5.10 16.50
C VAL A 480 1.13 -3.76 16.42
N THR A 481 1.26 -3.05 15.30
CA THR A 481 0.56 -1.78 15.09
C THR A 481 -0.95 -1.99 15.08
N ASP A 482 -1.44 -3.04 14.42
CA ASP A 482 -2.87 -3.36 14.34
C ASP A 482 -3.42 -3.85 15.69
N ILE A 483 -2.68 -4.65 16.46
CA ILE A 483 -3.05 -5.00 17.83
C ILE A 483 -3.25 -3.74 18.66
N TYR A 484 -2.31 -2.79 18.58
CA TYR A 484 -2.42 -1.54 19.34
C TYR A 484 -3.62 -0.69 18.90
N LYS A 485 -3.86 -0.57 17.59
CA LYS A 485 -5.02 0.12 17.01
C LYS A 485 -6.33 -0.49 17.51
N PHE A 486 -6.49 -1.80 17.34
CA PHE A 486 -7.76 -2.49 17.59
C PHE A 486 -8.08 -2.61 19.07
N ASN A 487 -7.09 -2.71 19.94
CA ASN A 487 -7.29 -2.73 21.40
C ASN A 487 -8.02 -1.48 21.90
N ASN A 488 -7.90 -0.36 21.21
CA ASN A 488 -8.53 0.90 21.60
C ASN A 488 -9.89 1.14 20.91
N LEU A 489 -10.17 0.48 19.77
CA LEU A 489 -11.34 0.79 18.95
C LEU A 489 -12.65 0.16 19.43
N ARG A 490 -12.66 -0.90 20.25
CA ARG A 490 -13.84 -1.60 20.79
C ARG A 490 -14.98 -1.78 19.78
N LEU A 491 -14.64 -2.26 18.59
CA LEU A 491 -15.60 -2.58 17.53
C LEU A 491 -16.04 -4.05 17.60
N GLU A 492 -17.14 -4.39 16.92
CA GLU A 492 -17.51 -5.78 16.68
C GLU A 492 -16.32 -6.55 16.10
N ASN A 493 -16.07 -7.77 16.60
CA ASN A 493 -14.97 -8.67 16.18
C ASN A 493 -13.54 -8.21 16.49
N THR A 494 -13.31 -7.06 17.14
CA THR A 494 -11.94 -6.63 17.51
C THR A 494 -11.27 -7.65 18.43
N ASP A 495 -12.00 -8.23 19.37
CA ASP A 495 -11.46 -9.25 20.29
C ASP A 495 -10.95 -10.48 19.53
N ILE A 496 -11.68 -10.93 18.51
CA ILE A 496 -11.26 -12.06 17.66
C ILE A 496 -9.99 -11.72 16.90
N ILE A 497 -9.91 -10.52 16.32
CA ILE A 497 -8.71 -10.05 15.60
C ILE A 497 -7.50 -9.99 16.56
N LEU A 498 -7.69 -9.45 17.77
CA LEU A 498 -6.64 -9.37 18.78
C LEU A 498 -6.15 -10.76 19.21
N ILE A 499 -7.06 -11.71 19.43
CA ILE A 499 -6.71 -13.09 19.76
C ILE A 499 -5.91 -13.74 18.63
N ILE A 500 -6.35 -13.59 17.39
CA ILE A 500 -5.67 -14.18 16.23
C ILE A 500 -4.29 -13.55 16.03
N CYS A 501 -4.18 -12.23 16.04
CA CYS A 501 -2.90 -11.53 15.86
C CYS A 501 -1.91 -11.88 16.99
N SER A 502 -2.38 -11.89 18.24
CA SER A 502 -1.55 -12.29 19.39
C SER A 502 -1.15 -13.76 19.33
N GLY A 503 -2.09 -14.64 18.90
CA GLY A 503 -1.81 -16.07 18.70
C GLY A 503 -0.75 -16.31 17.63
N ILE A 504 -0.75 -15.55 16.54
CA ILE A 504 0.28 -15.62 15.49
C ILE A 504 1.66 -15.24 16.06
N LEU A 505 1.75 -14.15 16.83
CA LEU A 505 3.02 -13.77 17.47
C LEU A 505 3.53 -14.87 18.41
N ILE A 506 2.66 -15.45 19.23
CA ILE A 506 3.00 -16.55 20.13
C ILE A 506 3.46 -17.77 19.31
N LEU A 507 2.78 -18.10 18.22
CA LEU A 507 3.17 -19.21 17.34
C LEU A 507 4.60 -19.03 16.79
N PHE A 508 4.96 -17.84 16.34
CA PHE A 508 6.33 -17.58 15.86
C PHE A 508 7.37 -17.68 16.99
N VAL A 509 7.04 -17.28 18.23
CA VAL A 509 7.90 -17.48 19.39
C VAL A 509 8.09 -18.99 19.66
N ILE A 510 7.03 -19.77 19.58
CA ILE A 510 7.10 -21.24 19.74
C ILE A 510 7.97 -21.88 18.64
N ILE A 511 7.78 -21.49 17.38
CA ILE A 511 8.59 -21.96 16.24
C ILE A 511 10.07 -21.62 16.49
N TYR A 512 10.36 -20.42 16.96
CA TYR A 512 11.72 -20.01 17.29
C TYR A 512 12.33 -20.89 18.40
N ILE A 513 11.61 -21.13 19.49
CA ILE A 513 12.06 -21.98 20.62
C ILE A 513 12.30 -23.43 20.15
N ILE A 514 11.36 -24.01 19.39
CA ILE A 514 11.50 -25.36 18.84
C ILE A 514 12.76 -25.44 17.94
N SER A 515 12.96 -24.43 17.10
CA SER A 515 14.14 -24.35 16.22
C SER A 515 15.45 -24.22 17.00
N LEU A 516 15.45 -23.58 18.18
CA LEU A 516 16.61 -23.54 19.09
C LEU A 516 16.94 -24.93 19.64
N ILE A 517 15.91 -25.69 20.05
CA ILE A 517 16.06 -27.03 20.60
C ILE A 517 16.58 -28.00 19.53
N LEU A 518 15.99 -27.96 18.33
CA LEU A 518 16.35 -28.84 17.23
C LEU A 518 17.74 -28.54 16.65
N ASN A 519 18.16 -27.29 16.70
CA ASN A 519 19.44 -26.75 16.22
C ASN A 519 19.94 -27.34 14.89
N LYS A 520 19.02 -27.55 13.93
CA LYS A 520 19.32 -28.09 12.59
C LYS A 520 20.01 -27.04 11.74
N ASP A 521 21.01 -27.48 11.00
CA ASP A 521 21.62 -26.71 9.90
C ASP A 521 21.62 -27.53 8.62
N ILE A 522 21.72 -26.90 7.48
CA ILE A 522 21.64 -27.51 6.15
C ILE A 522 22.60 -26.79 5.21
N ASP A 523 22.99 -27.45 4.14
CA ASP A 523 23.70 -26.79 3.05
C ASP A 523 22.71 -25.95 2.23
N TYR A 524 22.84 -24.63 2.33
CA TYR A 524 21.95 -23.68 1.64
C TYR A 524 22.29 -23.53 0.16
N GLU A 525 23.49 -23.90 -0.28
CA GLU A 525 23.88 -23.85 -1.69
C GLU A 525 23.14 -24.93 -2.50
N GLU A 526 22.92 -26.09 -1.92
CA GLU A 526 22.12 -27.16 -2.54
C GLU A 526 20.66 -26.78 -2.72
N LEU A 527 20.13 -25.86 -1.87
CA LEU A 527 18.76 -25.37 -1.95
C LEU A 527 18.56 -24.32 -3.03
N SER A 528 19.63 -23.79 -3.60
CA SER A 528 19.54 -22.76 -4.64
C SER A 528 18.77 -23.26 -5.86
N PRO A 529 17.84 -22.47 -6.43
CA PRO A 529 17.13 -22.83 -7.64
C PRO A 529 18.09 -23.10 -8.81
N ALA A 530 17.69 -23.97 -9.74
CA ALA A 530 18.51 -24.31 -10.91
C ALA A 530 18.93 -23.09 -11.74
N ILE A 531 18.12 -22.02 -11.72
CA ILE A 531 18.44 -20.75 -12.37
C ILE A 531 19.72 -20.09 -11.83
N VAL A 532 19.96 -20.21 -10.52
CA VAL A 532 21.16 -19.64 -9.88
C VAL A 532 22.41 -20.38 -10.37
N LYS A 533 22.32 -21.71 -10.46
CA LYS A 533 23.43 -22.53 -11.00
C LYS A 533 23.75 -22.15 -12.45
N ARG A 534 22.72 -21.90 -13.28
CA ARG A 534 22.92 -21.44 -14.67
C ARG A 534 23.57 -20.06 -14.75
N ILE A 535 23.13 -19.12 -13.89
CA ILE A 535 23.71 -17.77 -13.84
C ILE A 535 25.19 -17.84 -13.46
N SER A 536 25.54 -18.57 -12.40
CA SER A 536 26.92 -18.71 -11.92
C SER A 536 27.82 -19.42 -12.93
N GLU A 537 27.31 -20.44 -13.60
CA GLU A 537 28.07 -21.15 -14.66
C GLU A 537 28.33 -20.23 -15.86
N ARG A 538 27.34 -19.46 -16.27
CA ARG A 538 27.49 -18.48 -17.34
C ARG A 538 28.51 -17.40 -17.00
N GLU A 539 28.43 -16.82 -15.80
CA GLU A 539 29.44 -15.85 -15.33
C GLU A 539 30.86 -16.43 -15.32
N ARG A 540 31.00 -17.70 -14.93
CA ARG A 540 32.29 -18.38 -14.96
C ARG A 540 32.82 -18.47 -16.38
N ILE A 541 31.96 -18.91 -17.32
CA ILE A 541 32.31 -19.02 -18.74
C ILE A 541 32.67 -17.65 -19.32
N GLU A 542 31.89 -16.61 -19.04
CA GLU A 542 32.17 -15.23 -19.49
C GLU A 542 33.53 -14.72 -18.98
N LYS A 543 33.85 -14.99 -17.70
CA LYS A 543 35.18 -14.63 -17.13
C LYS A 543 36.34 -15.43 -17.76
N GLU A 544 36.13 -16.71 -18.03
CA GLU A 544 37.13 -17.54 -18.71
C GLU A 544 37.40 -17.06 -20.13
N ILE A 545 36.34 -16.66 -20.86
CA ILE A 545 36.47 -16.09 -22.21
C ILE A 545 37.14 -14.73 -22.17
N GLU A 546 36.82 -13.87 -21.20
CA GLU A 546 37.47 -12.57 -21.04
C GLU A 546 38.96 -12.72 -20.70
N ALA A 547 39.31 -13.68 -19.84
CA ALA A 547 40.72 -14.02 -19.58
C ALA A 547 41.44 -14.50 -20.85
N ALA A 548 40.79 -15.36 -21.63
CA ALA A 548 41.32 -15.83 -22.92
C ALA A 548 41.57 -14.67 -23.91
N ARG A 549 40.62 -13.70 -23.94
CA ARG A 549 40.76 -12.47 -24.73
C ARG A 549 42.00 -11.66 -24.32
N HIS A 550 42.20 -11.43 -23.03
CA HIS A 550 43.35 -10.69 -22.53
C HIS A 550 44.65 -11.41 -22.86
N ILE A 551 44.70 -12.73 -22.74
CA ILE A 551 45.87 -13.53 -23.12
C ILE A 551 46.15 -13.38 -24.62
N GLN A 552 45.14 -13.52 -25.47
CA GLN A 552 45.27 -13.38 -26.91
C GLN A 552 45.77 -11.96 -27.32
N GLN A 553 45.20 -10.91 -26.73
CA GLN A 553 45.63 -9.54 -26.99
C GLN A 553 47.09 -9.31 -26.59
N SER A 554 47.58 -9.99 -25.56
CA SER A 554 48.99 -9.92 -25.14
C SER A 554 49.96 -10.54 -26.16
N PHE A 555 49.45 -11.35 -27.07
CA PHE A 555 50.24 -11.92 -28.16
C PHE A 555 50.40 -10.95 -29.35
N LEU A 556 49.58 -9.91 -29.49
CA LEU A 556 49.78 -8.89 -30.49
C LEU A 556 50.97 -8.00 -30.12
N PRO A 557 51.66 -7.40 -31.08
CA PRO A 557 52.84 -6.59 -30.79
C PRO A 557 52.50 -5.35 -29.96
N ALA A 558 53.16 -5.23 -28.80
CA ALA A 558 52.96 -4.10 -27.89
C ALA A 558 53.59 -2.79 -28.37
N LYS A 559 54.54 -2.88 -29.28
CA LYS A 559 55.29 -1.75 -29.84
C LYS A 559 55.36 -1.85 -31.35
N ILE A 560 55.09 -0.74 -32.01
CA ILE A 560 55.26 -0.61 -33.46
C ILE A 560 56.75 -0.28 -33.71
N PRO A 561 57.41 -1.04 -34.57
CA PRO A 561 58.80 -0.74 -34.88
C PRO A 561 58.90 0.61 -35.61
N THR A 562 59.85 1.50 -35.16
CA THR A 562 60.14 2.78 -35.81
C THR A 562 61.31 2.62 -36.77
N LYS A 563 61.05 2.73 -38.06
CA LYS A 563 62.10 2.84 -39.12
C LYS A 563 61.95 4.21 -39.76
N LYS A 564 63.08 4.84 -40.15
CA LYS A 564 63.13 6.21 -40.69
C LYS A 564 62.29 6.41 -41.97
N GLU A 565 62.04 5.34 -42.68
CA GLU A 565 61.44 5.34 -44.02
C GLU A 565 60.00 4.84 -44.08
N ILE A 566 59.49 4.32 -42.99
CA ILE A 566 58.14 3.71 -42.92
C ILE A 566 57.44 4.18 -41.69
N ASP A 567 56.25 4.69 -41.87
CA ASP A 567 55.25 4.96 -40.77
C ASP A 567 54.21 3.87 -40.77
N ILE A 568 54.05 3.20 -39.63
CA ILE A 568 53.15 2.04 -39.46
C ILE A 568 52.11 2.33 -38.41
N TYR A 569 50.87 2.05 -38.73
CA TYR A 569 49.76 2.05 -37.78
C TYR A 569 49.02 0.70 -37.85
N SER A 570 48.66 0.16 -36.69
CA SER A 570 47.93 -1.10 -36.62
C SER A 570 46.92 -1.12 -35.50
N VAL A 571 45.79 -1.76 -35.74
CA VAL A 571 44.72 -1.98 -34.77
C VAL A 571 44.08 -3.33 -35.05
N CYS A 572 43.72 -4.07 -33.98
CA CYS A 572 42.92 -5.27 -34.05
C CYS A 572 41.62 -5.05 -33.29
N LEU A 573 40.50 -5.17 -33.98
CA LEU A 573 39.15 -5.00 -33.42
C LEU A 573 38.38 -6.31 -33.65
N PRO A 574 38.48 -7.29 -32.74
CA PRO A 574 37.82 -8.57 -32.92
C PRO A 574 36.29 -8.40 -32.86
N ALA A 575 35.57 -9.06 -33.76
CA ALA A 575 34.12 -9.05 -33.84
C ALA A 575 33.43 -9.85 -32.71
N TYR A 576 34.18 -10.76 -32.10
CA TYR A 576 33.78 -11.57 -30.95
C TYR A 576 34.77 -11.38 -29.80
N GLU A 577 34.54 -12.03 -28.66
CA GLU A 577 35.38 -11.91 -27.47
C GLU A 577 36.85 -12.27 -27.79
N VAL A 578 37.07 -13.25 -28.67
CA VAL A 578 38.38 -13.65 -29.21
C VAL A 578 38.28 -13.80 -30.72
N GLY A 579 39.34 -13.48 -31.45
CA GLY A 579 39.34 -13.42 -32.91
C GLY A 579 40.39 -14.29 -33.58
N GLY A 580 40.28 -14.47 -34.91
CA GLY A 580 41.26 -15.12 -35.76
C GLY A 580 42.31 -14.15 -36.34
N ASP A 581 41.99 -12.85 -36.29
CA ASP A 581 42.82 -11.80 -36.85
C ASP A 581 44.18 -11.71 -36.13
N TYR A 582 45.22 -11.65 -36.91
CA TYR A 582 46.58 -11.60 -36.43
C TYR A 582 47.40 -10.60 -37.25
N TYR A 583 48.20 -9.81 -36.57
CA TYR A 583 49.28 -9.05 -37.16
C TYR A 583 50.53 -9.08 -36.30
N ASP A 584 51.71 -9.01 -36.91
CA ASP A 584 52.99 -8.95 -36.19
C ASP A 584 54.06 -8.26 -37.02
N TYR A 585 55.14 -7.89 -36.34
CA TYR A 585 56.31 -7.25 -36.91
C TYR A 585 57.56 -7.98 -36.44
N PHE A 586 58.41 -8.35 -37.41
CA PHE A 586 59.70 -8.98 -37.11
C PHE A 586 60.83 -8.16 -37.72
N ASP A 587 61.76 -7.64 -36.91
CA ASP A 587 62.93 -7.01 -37.36
C ASP A 587 63.95 -8.10 -37.76
N LEU A 588 64.27 -8.21 -39.05
CA LEU A 588 65.13 -9.24 -39.60
C LEU A 588 66.60 -8.72 -39.77
N GLY A 589 66.94 -7.52 -39.26
CA GLY A 589 68.25 -6.90 -39.43
C GLY A 589 68.46 -6.30 -40.82
N GLU A 590 69.59 -5.68 -41.06
CA GLU A 590 69.99 -5.09 -42.36
C GLU A 590 68.90 -4.23 -43.03
N ASP A 591 68.19 -3.40 -42.24
CA ASP A 591 67.07 -2.57 -42.67
C ASP A 591 65.84 -3.34 -43.20
N LYS A 592 65.74 -4.63 -42.93
CA LYS A 592 64.60 -5.49 -43.32
C LYS A 592 63.58 -5.60 -42.19
N LEU A 593 62.32 -5.36 -42.52
CA LEU A 593 61.21 -5.52 -41.63
C LEU A 593 60.18 -6.45 -42.28
N ALA A 594 59.84 -7.55 -41.62
CA ALA A 594 58.75 -8.38 -42.03
C ALA A 594 57.46 -7.92 -41.35
N ILE A 595 56.42 -7.67 -42.13
CA ILE A 595 55.07 -7.34 -41.65
C ILE A 595 54.16 -8.51 -42.01
N VAL A 596 53.44 -9.05 -41.02
CA VAL A 596 52.52 -10.15 -41.20
C VAL A 596 51.12 -9.70 -40.85
N VAL A 597 50.17 -9.99 -41.74
CA VAL A 597 48.76 -9.83 -41.50
C VAL A 597 48.08 -11.16 -41.91
N GLY A 598 47.31 -11.73 -41.04
CA GLY A 598 46.63 -12.99 -41.27
C GLY A 598 45.26 -13.01 -40.64
N ASP A 599 44.34 -13.75 -41.26
CA ASP A 599 43.04 -14.06 -40.71
C ASP A 599 42.83 -15.57 -40.73
N VAL A 600 42.59 -16.13 -39.55
CA VAL A 600 42.34 -17.57 -39.38
C VAL A 600 40.88 -17.87 -39.66
N SER A 601 40.65 -18.70 -40.67
CA SER A 601 39.32 -19.17 -41.03
C SER A 601 38.57 -19.77 -39.84
N GLY A 602 37.39 -19.21 -39.52
CA GLY A 602 36.56 -19.58 -38.37
C GLY A 602 36.37 -18.42 -37.40
N LYS A 603 35.71 -18.69 -36.28
CA LYS A 603 35.37 -17.66 -35.26
C LYS A 603 35.57 -18.20 -33.85
N GLY A 604 35.77 -17.31 -32.89
CA GLY A 604 35.87 -17.61 -31.48
C GLY A 604 37.13 -18.36 -31.08
N ILE A 605 37.06 -19.14 -30.01
CA ILE A 605 38.20 -19.78 -29.35
C ILE A 605 39.06 -20.65 -30.29
N LYS A 606 38.45 -21.37 -31.23
CA LYS A 606 39.20 -22.24 -32.19
C LYS A 606 40.12 -21.37 -33.09
N ALA A 607 39.59 -20.28 -33.63
CA ALA A 607 40.39 -19.38 -34.47
C ALA A 607 41.52 -18.73 -33.68
N ALA A 608 41.27 -18.33 -32.43
CA ALA A 608 42.25 -17.76 -31.53
C ALA A 608 43.42 -18.73 -31.22
N PHE A 609 43.14 -20.01 -31.04
CA PHE A 609 44.19 -21.03 -30.85
C PHE A 609 45.06 -21.19 -32.07
N TYR A 610 44.50 -21.25 -33.29
CA TYR A 610 45.28 -21.32 -34.52
C TYR A 610 46.12 -20.07 -34.73
N MET A 611 45.58 -18.87 -34.44
CA MET A 611 46.33 -17.62 -34.48
C MET A 611 47.56 -17.66 -33.55
N THR A 612 47.40 -18.15 -32.31
CA THR A 612 48.49 -18.29 -31.35
C THR A 612 49.56 -19.28 -31.83
N LEU A 613 49.16 -20.40 -32.43
CA LEU A 613 50.07 -21.39 -33.01
C LEU A 613 50.88 -20.78 -34.17
N ILE A 614 50.20 -20.06 -35.10
CA ILE A 614 50.83 -19.39 -36.23
C ILE A 614 51.87 -18.36 -35.74
N LYS A 615 51.51 -17.55 -34.74
CA LYS A 615 52.45 -16.62 -34.12
C LYS A 615 53.68 -17.32 -33.58
N GLY A 616 53.52 -18.42 -32.84
CA GLY A 616 54.66 -19.21 -32.33
C GLY A 616 55.60 -19.69 -33.43
N ILE A 617 55.04 -20.23 -34.52
CA ILE A 617 55.78 -20.69 -35.68
C ILE A 617 56.55 -19.55 -36.35
N LEU A 618 55.87 -18.43 -36.67
CA LEU A 618 56.47 -17.30 -37.34
C LEU A 618 57.55 -16.62 -36.50
N LYS A 619 57.36 -16.51 -35.19
CA LYS A 619 58.34 -15.99 -34.26
C LYS A 619 59.60 -16.85 -34.22
N THR A 620 59.47 -18.18 -34.21
CA THR A 620 60.60 -19.07 -34.24
C THR A 620 61.34 -19.00 -35.56
N GLN A 621 60.61 -18.96 -36.69
CA GLN A 621 61.25 -18.84 -38.01
C GLN A 621 62.01 -17.48 -38.22
N SER A 622 61.46 -16.40 -37.70
CA SER A 622 62.05 -15.08 -37.79
C SER A 622 63.36 -14.93 -36.98
N GLN A 623 63.66 -15.85 -36.06
CA GLN A 623 64.87 -15.91 -35.25
C GLN A 623 65.92 -16.86 -35.82
N THR A 624 65.55 -17.74 -36.73
CA THR A 624 66.46 -18.75 -37.32
C THR A 624 66.95 -18.41 -38.70
N ASN A 625 66.40 -17.38 -39.34
CA ASN A 625 66.88 -16.81 -40.61
C ASN A 625 67.47 -15.41 -40.35
#